data_117505017264d668be3900e286e9234a
#
_entry.id   117505017264d668be3900e286e9234a
#
_cell.length_a   1.000
_cell.length_b   1.000
_cell.length_c   1.000
_cell.angle_alpha   90.00
_cell.angle_beta   90.00
_cell.angle_gamma   90.00
#
_symmetry.space_group_name_H-M   'P 1'
#
loop_
_entity.id
_entity.type
_entity.pdbx_description
1 polymer ?
#
loop_
_entity_poly.entity_id
_entity_poly.type
_entity_poly.pdbx_seq_one_letter_code
_entity_poly.pdbx_strand_id
1 'polypeptide(L)'
;GETYLTDDLAMRLNDAVTKHLDFMALHQRNGAWSAPAYSWPAMIPCETSYRPFAHAGRWVNFVHGANGTPGLGQLYLLAYKVLGDQRYLDIAEQAGDWVVAAQDPEGYWFFRYDRHTASRPTVKGDSTETAFHDGLQHMPAMLLATLYEATGEEKWLQAFVRSSEFLVGAQNPNGSWSHNYDVAEKTSVNRFGERQSGDFSNGIMHSQMTVMLVAYGITGEKRYAESLVRAADWIASAQLGPPTYGWAAHYNEDNKPSWGRVFEPPSMSQVGAQDLLMSMYDMTGDAR
;
A
#
# COMPACT_ATOMS: atom_id res chain seq x y z
N GLY A 1 -13.00 -28.23 -17.63
CA GLY A 1 -13.99 -27.32 -17.07
C GLY A 1 -14.69 -26.60 -18.20
N GLU A 2 -16.01 -26.55 -18.19
CA GLU A 2 -16.79 -25.79 -19.16
C GLU A 2 -16.46 -24.31 -18.96
N THR A 3 -16.02 -23.63 -20.02
CA THR A 3 -15.85 -22.18 -20.01
C THR A 3 -17.23 -21.54 -20.08
N TYR A 4 -17.63 -20.91 -18.99
CA TYR A 4 -18.88 -20.15 -18.90
C TYR A 4 -18.88 -18.84 -19.70
N LEU A 5 -17.74 -18.47 -20.30
CA LEU A 5 -17.61 -17.31 -21.17
C LEU A 5 -17.84 -17.72 -22.62
N THR A 6 -18.89 -17.18 -23.23
CA THR A 6 -19.07 -17.25 -24.69
C THR A 6 -18.06 -16.31 -25.35
N ASP A 7 -17.66 -16.59 -26.59
CA ASP A 7 -16.74 -15.74 -27.37
C ASP A 7 -17.25 -14.28 -27.48
N ASP A 8 -18.57 -14.10 -27.64
CA ASP A 8 -19.19 -12.77 -27.66
C ASP A 8 -19.01 -12.02 -26.33
N LEU A 9 -19.23 -12.70 -25.20
CA LEU A 9 -19.06 -12.09 -23.89
C LEU A 9 -17.59 -11.75 -23.62
N ALA A 10 -16.66 -12.64 -23.97
CA ALA A 10 -15.24 -12.42 -23.84
C ALA A 10 -14.78 -11.20 -24.68
N MET A 11 -15.27 -11.09 -25.91
CA MET A 11 -14.98 -9.97 -26.80
C MET A 11 -15.52 -8.63 -26.26
N ARG A 12 -16.76 -8.62 -25.76
CA ARG A 12 -17.37 -7.43 -25.15
C ARG A 12 -16.68 -6.99 -23.86
N LEU A 13 -16.25 -7.92 -23.02
CA LEU A 13 -15.47 -7.61 -21.81
C LEU A 13 -14.10 -7.02 -22.17
N ASN A 14 -13.41 -7.61 -23.14
CA ASN A 14 -12.14 -7.11 -23.61
C ASN A 14 -12.27 -5.68 -24.18
N ASP A 15 -13.26 -5.41 -25.01
CA ASP A 15 -13.56 -4.07 -25.55
C ASP A 15 -13.84 -3.06 -24.41
N ALA A 16 -14.65 -3.44 -23.42
CA ALA A 16 -14.96 -2.58 -22.29
C ALA A 16 -13.73 -2.25 -21.44
N VAL A 17 -12.90 -3.27 -21.15
CA VAL A 17 -11.66 -3.10 -20.39
C VAL A 17 -10.69 -2.19 -21.15
N THR A 18 -10.47 -2.46 -22.44
CA THR A 18 -9.55 -1.64 -23.27
C THR A 18 -9.98 -0.19 -23.34
N LYS A 19 -11.27 0.08 -23.57
CA LYS A 19 -11.82 1.45 -23.57
C LYS A 19 -11.64 2.14 -22.24
N HIS A 20 -11.80 1.43 -21.13
CA HIS A 20 -11.58 1.99 -19.80
C HIS A 20 -10.09 2.32 -19.56
N LEU A 21 -9.20 1.42 -19.91
CA LEU A 21 -7.76 1.63 -19.80
C LEU A 21 -7.30 2.82 -20.65
N ASP A 22 -7.75 2.91 -21.91
CA ASP A 22 -7.43 4.03 -22.81
C ASP A 22 -7.95 5.37 -22.23
N PHE A 23 -9.17 5.37 -21.67
CA PHE A 23 -9.71 6.54 -21.00
C PHE A 23 -8.85 6.96 -19.80
N MET A 24 -8.47 6.01 -18.94
CA MET A 24 -7.62 6.31 -17.79
C MET A 24 -6.23 6.80 -18.18
N ALA A 25 -5.65 6.25 -19.26
CA ALA A 25 -4.36 6.69 -19.79
C ALA A 25 -4.34 8.18 -20.18
N LEU A 26 -5.44 8.67 -20.76
CA LEU A 26 -5.59 10.09 -21.13
C LEU A 26 -5.51 11.05 -19.93
N HIS A 27 -5.72 10.54 -18.71
CA HIS A 27 -5.73 11.34 -17.48
C HIS A 27 -4.42 11.26 -16.69
N GLN A 28 -3.46 10.44 -17.14
CA GLN A 28 -2.11 10.46 -16.59
C GLN A 28 -1.40 11.77 -16.94
N ARG A 29 -0.72 12.38 -15.99
CA ARG A 29 0.11 13.58 -16.19
C ARG A 29 1.43 13.39 -15.47
N ASN A 30 2.53 13.47 -16.21
CA ASN A 30 3.88 13.26 -15.67
C ASN A 30 4.02 11.96 -14.88
N GLY A 31 3.40 10.88 -15.34
CA GLY A 31 3.41 9.59 -14.66
C GLY A 31 2.34 9.42 -13.57
N ALA A 32 1.65 10.48 -13.15
CA ALA A 32 0.72 10.41 -12.03
C ALA A 32 -0.74 10.69 -12.41
N TRP A 33 -1.64 10.16 -11.60
CA TRP A 33 -3.06 10.51 -11.60
C TRP A 33 -3.40 11.30 -10.35
N SER A 34 -4.27 12.30 -10.48
CA SER A 34 -4.68 13.10 -9.32
C SER A 34 -5.65 12.35 -8.41
N ALA A 35 -5.57 12.64 -7.13
CA ALA A 35 -6.61 12.26 -6.19
C ALA A 35 -7.81 13.23 -6.27
N PRO A 36 -9.03 12.79 -5.98
CA PRO A 36 -9.34 11.48 -5.44
C PRO A 36 -9.96 10.57 -6.49
N ALA A 37 -9.30 9.52 -6.82
CA ALA A 37 -9.92 8.41 -7.54
C ALA A 37 -11.03 7.72 -6.74
N TYR A 38 -11.28 8.14 -5.51
CA TYR A 38 -12.29 7.56 -4.63
C TYR A 38 -13.70 8.05 -4.81
N SER A 39 -13.89 9.18 -5.40
CA SER A 39 -15.25 9.67 -5.57
C SER A 39 -15.65 9.52 -7.01
N TRP A 40 -16.49 8.59 -7.28
CA TRP A 40 -17.43 8.67 -8.36
C TRP A 40 -18.13 10.04 -8.26
N PRO A 41 -17.98 10.93 -9.15
CA PRO A 41 -17.59 10.95 -10.57
C PRO A 41 -16.24 11.65 -10.85
N ALA A 42 -15.23 11.42 -10.10
CA ALA A 42 -13.94 12.12 -10.18
C ALA A 42 -13.07 11.73 -11.39
N MET A 43 -13.56 10.88 -12.24
CA MET A 43 -12.98 10.59 -13.56
C MET A 43 -13.24 11.69 -14.58
N ILE A 44 -13.92 12.76 -14.22
CA ILE A 44 -14.09 13.94 -15.02
C ILE A 44 -12.77 14.72 -14.99
N PRO A 45 -12.29 15.28 -16.12
CA PRO A 45 -11.01 15.97 -16.20
C PRO A 45 -10.78 16.89 -15.02
N CYS A 46 -9.68 16.69 -14.30
CA CYS A 46 -9.36 17.43 -13.09
C CYS A 46 -9.26 18.93 -13.25
N GLU A 47 -9.24 19.40 -14.47
CA GLU A 47 -9.13 20.81 -14.81
C GLU A 47 -10.44 21.57 -14.60
N THR A 48 -11.57 20.87 -14.53
CA THR A 48 -12.87 21.56 -14.59
C THR A 48 -13.79 21.32 -13.45
N SER A 49 -13.52 20.39 -12.52
CA SER A 49 -14.71 19.86 -11.97
C SER A 49 -14.76 19.62 -10.55
N TYR A 50 -13.81 19.76 -9.74
CA TYR A 50 -14.22 19.14 -8.54
C TYR A 50 -14.47 20.03 -7.36
N ARG A 51 -15.74 20.19 -7.06
CA ARG A 51 -16.23 20.70 -5.80
C ARG A 51 -17.24 19.74 -5.19
N PRO A 52 -16.89 18.88 -4.26
CA PRO A 52 -17.80 18.71 -3.18
C PRO A 52 -17.21 18.96 -1.81
N PHE A 53 -15.90 19.12 -1.69
CA PHE A 53 -15.34 19.42 -0.39
C PHE A 53 -14.71 20.81 -0.40
N ALA A 54 -14.94 21.59 0.66
CA ALA A 54 -14.45 22.96 0.80
C ALA A 54 -12.91 23.11 0.67
N HIS A 55 -12.20 22.00 0.59
CA HIS A 55 -10.76 21.93 0.42
C HIS A 55 -10.30 21.48 -0.98
N ALA A 56 -11.23 21.18 -1.89
CA ALA A 56 -10.93 20.61 -3.19
C ALA A 56 -10.00 21.46 -4.06
N GLY A 57 -10.11 22.76 -4.00
CA GLY A 57 -9.24 23.65 -4.77
C GLY A 57 -7.75 23.58 -4.43
N ARG A 58 -7.39 23.04 -3.25
CA ARG A 58 -6.00 22.81 -2.83
C ARG A 58 -5.43 21.47 -3.29
N TRP A 59 -6.27 20.54 -3.71
CA TRP A 59 -5.91 19.13 -3.84
C TRP A 59 -5.92 18.62 -5.28
N VAL A 60 -6.35 19.43 -6.22
CA VAL A 60 -6.52 19.04 -7.64
C VAL A 60 -5.21 18.55 -8.27
N ASN A 61 -4.08 19.01 -7.76
CA ASN A 61 -2.77 18.65 -8.25
C ASN A 61 -2.04 17.64 -7.36
N PHE A 62 -2.64 17.23 -6.25
CA PHE A 62 -1.98 16.31 -5.33
C PHE A 62 -2.38 14.87 -5.60
N VAL A 63 -1.41 13.99 -5.51
CA VAL A 63 -1.61 12.55 -5.57
C VAL A 63 -1.78 12.05 -4.13
N HIS A 64 -2.85 11.33 -3.90
CA HIS A 64 -3.03 10.61 -2.66
C HIS A 64 -2.31 9.26 -2.79
N GLY A 65 -1.35 8.97 -1.89
CA GLY A 65 -0.39 7.89 -2.07
C GLY A 65 -0.97 6.51 -2.31
N ALA A 66 -1.97 6.11 -1.54
CA ALA A 66 -2.34 4.71 -1.45
C ALA A 66 -3.09 4.15 -2.65
N ASN A 67 -4.07 4.85 -3.16
CA ASN A 67 -5.00 4.30 -4.16
C ASN A 67 -4.99 5.11 -5.47
N GLY A 68 -4.01 5.98 -5.59
CA GLY A 68 -3.81 6.79 -6.78
C GLY A 68 -2.83 6.14 -7.76
N THR A 69 -1.74 6.84 -8.01
CA THR A 69 -0.73 6.47 -9.00
C THR A 69 -0.18 5.05 -8.84
N PRO A 70 0.22 4.55 -7.64
CA PRO A 70 0.75 3.20 -7.55
C PRO A 70 -0.26 2.11 -7.91
N GLY A 71 -1.52 2.24 -7.48
CA GLY A 71 -2.56 1.27 -7.80
C GLY A 71 -2.89 1.23 -9.28
N LEU A 72 -2.96 2.39 -9.92
CA LEU A 72 -3.17 2.46 -11.37
C LEU A 72 -1.96 1.94 -12.14
N GLY A 73 -0.73 2.22 -11.70
CA GLY A 73 0.47 1.63 -12.27
C GLY A 73 0.45 0.10 -12.25
N GLN A 74 0.04 -0.50 -11.13
CA GLN A 74 -0.15 -1.96 -11.03
C GLN A 74 -1.25 -2.48 -11.97
N LEU A 75 -2.36 -1.75 -12.13
CA LEU A 75 -3.42 -2.11 -13.07
C LEU A 75 -2.89 -2.14 -14.51
N TYR A 76 -2.11 -1.13 -14.92
CA TYR A 76 -1.53 -1.10 -16.25
C TYR A 76 -0.50 -2.19 -16.46
N LEU A 77 0.31 -2.51 -15.46
CA LEU A 77 1.24 -3.62 -15.53
C LEU A 77 0.51 -4.97 -15.67
N LEU A 78 -0.60 -5.16 -14.96
CA LEU A 78 -1.47 -6.32 -15.14
C LEU A 78 -2.07 -6.35 -16.56
N ALA A 79 -2.53 -5.20 -17.07
CA ALA A 79 -3.04 -5.08 -18.43
C ALA A 79 -1.98 -5.46 -19.48
N TYR A 80 -0.73 -5.02 -19.30
CA TYR A 80 0.39 -5.45 -20.13
C TYR A 80 0.59 -6.97 -20.08
N LYS A 81 0.64 -7.57 -18.88
CA LYS A 81 0.81 -9.03 -18.72
C LYS A 81 -0.32 -9.84 -19.38
N VAL A 82 -1.54 -9.32 -19.38
CA VAL A 82 -2.72 -10.03 -19.92
C VAL A 82 -2.95 -9.76 -21.40
N LEU A 83 -2.81 -8.53 -21.84
CA LEU A 83 -3.17 -8.08 -23.20
C LEU A 83 -1.96 -8.02 -24.15
N GLY A 84 -0.73 -7.98 -23.62
CA GLY A 84 0.50 -7.95 -24.40
C GLY A 84 0.79 -6.61 -25.09
N ASP A 85 0.04 -5.54 -24.78
CA ASP A 85 0.23 -4.23 -25.41
C ASP A 85 1.30 -3.42 -24.65
N GLN A 86 2.40 -3.12 -25.34
CA GLN A 86 3.56 -2.40 -24.79
C GLN A 86 3.18 -1.03 -24.20
N ARG A 87 2.17 -0.36 -24.77
CA ARG A 87 1.69 0.94 -24.26
C ARG A 87 1.33 0.89 -22.77
N TYR A 88 0.82 -0.24 -22.31
CA TYR A 88 0.44 -0.40 -20.90
C TYR A 88 1.66 -0.53 -19.99
N LEU A 89 2.73 -1.18 -20.47
CA LEU A 89 4.00 -1.19 -19.73
C LEU A 89 4.58 0.22 -19.64
N ASP A 90 4.62 0.96 -20.74
CA ASP A 90 5.14 2.34 -20.78
C ASP A 90 4.41 3.26 -19.80
N ILE A 91 3.09 3.11 -19.68
CA ILE A 91 2.25 3.83 -18.68
C ILE A 91 2.59 3.41 -17.25
N ALA A 92 2.78 2.13 -17.00
CA ALA A 92 3.16 1.62 -15.70
C ALA A 92 4.56 2.09 -15.27
N GLU A 93 5.52 2.10 -16.20
CA GLU A 93 6.88 2.61 -15.97
C GLU A 93 6.89 4.10 -15.65
N GLN A 94 6.08 4.92 -16.35
CA GLN A 94 5.91 6.33 -16.02
C GLN A 94 5.35 6.52 -14.60
N ALA A 95 4.42 5.67 -14.18
CA ALA A 95 3.91 5.68 -12.81
C ALA A 95 5.00 5.29 -11.80
N GLY A 96 5.83 4.30 -12.13
CA GLY A 96 6.99 3.90 -11.34
C GLY A 96 8.02 5.01 -11.21
N ASP A 97 8.36 5.68 -12.29
CA ASP A 97 9.29 6.82 -12.29
C ASP A 97 8.78 7.96 -11.38
N TRP A 98 7.48 8.24 -11.44
CA TRP A 98 6.88 9.21 -10.55
C TRP A 98 6.95 8.76 -9.08
N VAL A 99 6.67 7.49 -8.79
CA VAL A 99 6.75 6.92 -7.43
C VAL A 99 8.17 6.99 -6.87
N VAL A 100 9.19 6.70 -7.70
CA VAL A 100 10.61 6.85 -7.33
C VAL A 100 10.95 8.31 -7.05
N ALA A 101 10.49 9.24 -7.90
CA ALA A 101 10.73 10.66 -7.71
C ALA A 101 10.07 11.22 -6.45
N ALA A 102 8.93 10.65 -6.03
CA ALA A 102 8.20 11.02 -4.83
C ALA A 102 8.75 10.35 -3.54
N GLN A 103 9.60 9.33 -3.67
CA GLN A 103 10.14 8.61 -2.53
C GLN A 103 11.11 9.49 -1.74
N ASP A 104 10.92 9.55 -0.42
CA ASP A 104 11.91 10.17 0.48
C ASP A 104 13.24 9.38 0.40
N PRO A 105 14.40 10.04 0.51
CA PRO A 105 15.69 9.35 0.56
C PRO A 105 15.79 8.23 1.61
N GLU A 106 15.05 8.33 2.72
CA GLU A 106 14.95 7.29 3.75
C GLU A 106 13.97 6.14 3.38
N GLY A 107 13.31 6.19 2.20
CA GLY A 107 12.57 5.07 1.63
C GLY A 107 11.04 5.10 1.80
N TYR A 108 10.47 6.09 2.42
CA TYR A 108 9.03 6.18 2.68
C TYR A 108 8.32 7.17 1.76
N TRP A 109 6.99 7.20 1.85
CA TRP A 109 6.12 8.16 1.17
C TRP A 109 5.18 8.84 2.15
N PHE A 110 4.77 10.07 1.79
CA PHE A 110 3.70 10.79 2.47
C PHE A 110 2.37 10.67 1.71
N PHE A 111 1.28 11.09 2.31
CA PHE A 111 -0.04 11.04 1.66
C PHE A 111 -0.19 11.98 0.47
N ARG A 112 0.59 13.06 0.40
CA ARG A 112 0.32 14.15 -0.50
C ARG A 112 1.56 14.60 -1.24
N TYR A 113 1.41 14.67 -2.56
CA TYR A 113 2.43 15.15 -3.47
C TYR A 113 1.81 16.03 -4.54
N ASP A 114 2.56 17.03 -5.01
CA ASP A 114 2.26 17.69 -6.26
C ASP A 114 2.54 16.71 -7.41
N ARG A 115 1.52 16.46 -8.25
CA ARG A 115 1.65 15.46 -9.32
C ARG A 115 2.64 15.85 -10.42
N HIS A 116 2.89 17.16 -10.59
CA HIS A 116 3.78 17.65 -11.64
C HIS A 116 5.24 17.58 -11.25
N THR A 117 5.53 17.72 -9.95
CA THR A 117 6.91 17.80 -9.44
C THR A 117 7.30 16.60 -8.61
N ALA A 118 6.34 15.72 -8.28
CA ALA A 118 6.50 14.63 -7.30
C ALA A 118 7.06 15.11 -5.95
N SER A 119 6.96 16.41 -5.65
CA SER A 119 7.45 16.98 -4.41
C SER A 119 6.34 17.09 -3.37
N ARG A 120 6.71 16.97 -2.11
CA ARG A 120 5.82 17.22 -1.00
C ARG A 120 5.46 18.71 -0.95
N PRO A 121 4.17 19.08 -0.93
CA PRO A 121 3.80 20.48 -0.79
C PRO A 121 4.15 20.99 0.60
N THR A 122 4.71 22.19 0.66
CA THR A 122 4.90 22.91 1.92
C THR A 122 3.58 23.50 2.36
N VAL A 123 2.76 22.73 3.05
CA VAL A 123 1.48 23.22 3.61
C VAL A 123 1.66 23.44 5.10
N LYS A 124 1.27 24.63 5.57
CA LYS A 124 1.30 24.96 7.01
C LYS A 124 0.46 23.95 7.79
N GLY A 125 1.08 23.22 8.72
CA GLY A 125 0.43 22.19 9.53
C GLY A 125 0.47 20.78 8.92
N ASP A 126 1.28 20.53 7.89
CA ASP A 126 1.58 19.17 7.48
C ASP A 126 2.40 18.47 8.57
N SER A 127 1.91 17.29 8.94
CA SER A 127 2.54 16.42 9.92
C SER A 127 3.92 15.94 9.43
N THR A 128 4.85 15.74 10.34
CA THR A 128 6.09 14.98 10.11
C THR A 128 5.82 13.49 10.05
N GLU A 129 4.57 13.08 10.25
CA GLU A 129 4.18 11.69 10.28
C GLU A 129 3.94 11.14 8.88
N THR A 130 4.50 9.96 8.62
CA THR A 130 4.01 9.08 7.56
C THR A 130 3.06 8.04 8.14
N ALA A 131 2.41 7.25 7.30
CA ALA A 131 1.43 6.28 7.74
C ALA A 131 1.68 4.89 7.16
N PHE A 132 1.19 3.87 7.88
CA PHE A 132 1.19 2.49 7.40
C PHE A 132 -0.20 2.01 6.96
N HIS A 133 -1.24 2.80 7.24
CA HIS A 133 -2.61 2.49 6.83
C HIS A 133 -2.88 2.85 5.37
N ASP A 134 -4.01 2.40 4.86
CA ASP A 134 -4.51 2.67 3.50
C ASP A 134 -3.51 2.33 2.38
N GLY A 135 -2.56 1.43 2.64
CA GLY A 135 -1.57 0.98 1.66
C GLY A 135 -0.52 2.03 1.29
N LEU A 136 -0.35 3.09 2.08
CA LEU A 136 0.52 4.21 1.74
C LEU A 136 1.98 3.78 1.44
N GLN A 137 2.53 2.86 2.24
CA GLN A 137 3.86 2.30 1.98
C GLN A 137 3.81 1.07 1.07
N HIS A 138 2.76 0.25 1.23
CA HIS A 138 2.62 -1.01 0.53
C HIS A 138 2.41 -0.85 -0.98
N MET A 139 1.45 -0.01 -1.41
CA MET A 139 1.09 0.10 -2.82
C MET A 139 2.26 0.59 -3.71
N PRO A 140 3.00 1.66 -3.34
CA PRO A 140 4.16 2.06 -4.13
C PRO A 140 5.28 1.01 -4.10
N ALA A 141 5.55 0.38 -2.95
CA ALA A 141 6.54 -0.69 -2.87
C ALA A 141 6.20 -1.86 -3.79
N MET A 142 4.94 -2.29 -3.80
CA MET A 142 4.48 -3.39 -4.66
C MET A 142 4.51 -3.03 -6.15
N LEU A 143 4.23 -1.78 -6.53
CA LEU A 143 4.42 -1.34 -7.93
C LEU A 143 5.89 -1.47 -8.33
N LEU A 144 6.82 -1.02 -7.49
CA LEU A 144 8.26 -1.09 -7.79
C LEU A 144 8.76 -2.55 -7.90
N ALA A 145 8.32 -3.42 -6.98
CA ALA A 145 8.66 -4.85 -7.03
C ALA A 145 8.15 -5.52 -8.31
N THR A 146 6.90 -5.25 -8.70
CA THR A 146 6.29 -5.83 -9.90
C THR A 146 6.84 -5.25 -11.20
N LEU A 147 7.27 -3.99 -11.21
CA LEU A 147 8.02 -3.40 -12.33
C LEU A 147 9.39 -4.05 -12.47
N TYR A 148 10.11 -4.25 -11.37
CA TYR A 148 11.38 -4.98 -11.40
C TYR A 148 11.20 -6.40 -11.95
N GLU A 149 10.20 -7.13 -11.49
CA GLU A 149 9.88 -8.46 -12.02
C GLU A 149 9.60 -8.46 -13.53
N ALA A 150 8.91 -7.42 -14.02
CA ALA A 150 8.53 -7.34 -15.43
C ALA A 150 9.64 -6.86 -16.36
N THR A 151 10.54 -5.98 -15.89
CA THR A 151 11.52 -5.29 -16.73
C THR A 151 12.98 -5.65 -16.42
N GLY A 152 13.26 -6.10 -15.20
CA GLY A 152 14.62 -6.31 -14.70
C GLY A 152 15.41 -5.03 -14.43
N GLU A 153 14.76 -3.85 -14.49
CA GLU A 153 15.46 -2.59 -14.30
C GLU A 153 15.82 -2.33 -12.84
N GLU A 154 17.11 -2.17 -12.57
CA GLU A 154 17.69 -2.02 -11.24
C GLU A 154 17.15 -0.83 -10.46
N LYS A 155 16.74 0.25 -11.14
CA LYS A 155 16.14 1.42 -10.47
C LYS A 155 14.92 1.08 -9.61
N TRP A 156 14.10 0.13 -10.09
CA TRP A 156 12.92 -0.33 -9.36
C TRP A 156 13.30 -1.13 -8.12
N LEU A 157 14.26 -2.05 -8.27
CA LEU A 157 14.77 -2.83 -7.15
C LEU A 157 15.36 -1.95 -6.06
N GLN A 158 16.20 -0.99 -6.42
CA GLN A 158 16.83 -0.09 -5.46
C GLN A 158 15.79 0.73 -4.68
N ALA A 159 14.76 1.26 -5.35
CA ALA A 159 13.70 2.00 -4.69
C ALA A 159 12.83 1.09 -3.80
N PHE A 160 12.52 -0.12 -4.26
CA PHE A 160 11.82 -1.14 -3.48
C PHE A 160 12.61 -1.54 -2.22
N VAL A 161 13.90 -1.80 -2.35
CA VAL A 161 14.78 -2.15 -1.23
C VAL A 161 14.82 -1.01 -0.21
N ARG A 162 14.98 0.25 -0.65
CA ARG A 162 14.94 1.39 0.30
C ARG A 162 13.64 1.44 1.11
N SER A 163 12.49 1.18 0.47
CA SER A 163 11.21 1.16 1.20
C SER A 163 11.11 -0.01 2.17
N SER A 164 11.64 -1.15 1.81
CA SER A 164 11.69 -2.33 2.67
C SER A 164 12.59 -2.11 3.89
N GLU A 165 13.73 -1.45 3.72
CA GLU A 165 14.61 -1.03 4.82
C GLU A 165 13.93 -0.06 5.78
N PHE A 166 13.22 0.93 5.23
CA PHE A 166 12.41 1.83 6.06
C PHE A 166 11.42 1.05 6.92
N LEU A 167 10.69 0.10 6.33
CA LEU A 167 9.71 -0.71 7.06
C LEU A 167 10.34 -1.56 8.16
N VAL A 168 11.52 -2.15 7.92
CA VAL A 168 12.28 -2.87 8.96
C VAL A 168 12.69 -1.92 10.09
N GLY A 169 13.19 -0.73 9.73
CA GLY A 169 13.61 0.29 10.70
C GLY A 169 12.47 0.88 11.53
N ALA A 170 11.28 0.95 10.95
CA ALA A 170 10.07 1.48 11.59
C ALA A 170 9.23 0.41 12.30
N GLN A 171 9.64 -0.86 12.26
CA GLN A 171 9.01 -1.94 13.01
C GLN A 171 9.24 -1.75 14.51
N ASN A 172 8.18 -1.81 15.29
CA ASN A 172 8.27 -1.75 16.75
C ASN A 172 9.12 -2.89 17.32
N PRO A 173 9.76 -2.71 18.49
CA PRO A 173 10.54 -3.77 19.15
C PRO A 173 9.75 -5.07 19.38
N ASN A 174 8.43 -4.98 19.55
CA ASN A 174 7.56 -6.14 19.70
C ASN A 174 7.19 -6.84 18.40
N GLY A 175 7.62 -6.32 17.24
CA GLY A 175 7.37 -6.87 15.90
C GLY A 175 6.19 -6.24 15.15
N SER A 176 5.43 -5.35 15.76
CA SER A 176 4.26 -4.72 15.12
C SER A 176 4.62 -3.48 14.30
N TRP A 177 3.63 -2.99 13.54
CA TRP A 177 3.60 -1.62 12.99
C TRP A 177 2.38 -0.89 13.52
N SER A 178 2.53 0.41 13.71
CA SER A 178 1.50 1.31 14.23
C SER A 178 0.68 1.94 13.10
N HIS A 179 -0.28 2.80 13.45
CA HIS A 179 -1.07 3.53 12.48
C HIS A 179 -0.22 4.53 11.68
N ASN A 180 0.56 5.34 12.40
CA ASN A 180 1.48 6.33 11.85
C ASN A 180 2.90 6.14 12.41
N TYR A 181 3.84 6.80 11.77
CA TYR A 181 5.23 6.87 12.19
C TYR A 181 5.74 8.30 12.06
N ASP A 182 6.17 8.88 13.17
CA ASP A 182 6.85 10.18 13.18
C ASP A 182 8.29 9.97 12.70
N VAL A 183 8.59 10.46 11.51
CA VAL A 183 9.90 10.26 10.87
C VAL A 183 10.98 11.14 11.49
N ALA A 184 10.61 12.25 12.13
CA ALA A 184 11.56 13.12 12.81
C ALA A 184 12.01 12.54 14.16
N GLU A 185 11.04 12.04 14.93
CA GLU A 185 11.27 11.43 16.24
C GLU A 185 11.59 9.93 16.16
N LYS A 186 11.48 9.33 14.97
CA LYS A 186 11.65 7.88 14.70
C LYS A 186 10.84 7.02 15.65
N THR A 187 9.56 7.35 15.81
CA THR A 187 8.67 6.68 16.76
C THR A 187 7.29 6.38 16.18
N SER A 188 6.77 5.26 16.60
CA SER A 188 5.43 4.81 16.24
C SER A 188 4.36 5.56 17.03
N VAL A 189 3.36 6.08 16.32
CA VAL A 189 2.26 6.83 16.91
C VAL A 189 0.91 6.41 16.31
N ASN A 190 -0.16 6.65 17.07
CA ASN A 190 -1.52 6.51 16.57
C ASN A 190 -1.92 7.77 15.77
N ARG A 191 -3.13 7.78 15.24
CA ARG A 191 -3.68 8.92 14.49
C ARG A 191 -3.84 10.22 15.31
N PHE A 192 -3.61 10.18 16.61
CA PHE A 192 -3.66 11.34 17.50
C PHE A 192 -2.26 11.81 17.94
N GLY A 193 -1.19 11.18 17.43
CA GLY A 193 0.19 11.47 17.82
C GLY A 193 0.63 10.83 19.14
N GLU A 194 -0.18 9.93 19.72
CA GLU A 194 0.17 9.21 20.94
C GLU A 194 0.95 7.94 20.58
N ARG A 195 1.85 7.50 21.43
CA ARG A 195 2.63 6.27 21.23
C ARG A 195 1.72 5.05 21.10
N GLN A 196 2.05 4.18 20.16
CA GLN A 196 1.26 2.99 19.84
C GLN A 196 2.17 1.80 19.59
N SER A 197 1.77 0.61 20.02
CA SER A 197 2.55 -0.61 19.77
C SER A 197 2.14 -1.30 18.48
N GLY A 198 0.87 -1.40 18.15
CA GLY A 198 0.43 -2.11 16.95
C GLY A 198 -1.01 -1.81 16.55
N ASP A 199 -1.30 -2.08 15.29
CA ASP A 199 -2.57 -1.73 14.68
C ASP A 199 -2.97 -2.74 13.58
N PHE A 200 -4.18 -3.28 13.70
CA PHE A 200 -4.77 -4.14 12.67
C PHE A 200 -5.74 -3.41 11.75
N SER A 201 -6.05 -2.14 12.04
CA SER A 201 -6.98 -1.39 11.21
C SER A 201 -6.42 -1.15 9.81
N ASN A 202 -7.29 -1.02 8.82
CA ASN A 202 -6.93 -0.69 7.44
C ASN A 202 -5.79 -1.57 6.84
N GLY A 203 -5.66 -2.81 7.32
CA GLY A 203 -4.72 -3.77 6.78
C GLY A 203 -3.24 -3.48 7.09
N ILE A 204 -2.95 -2.72 8.15
CA ILE A 204 -1.59 -2.28 8.46
C ILE A 204 -0.62 -3.44 8.55
N MET A 205 -0.85 -4.40 9.44
CA MET A 205 0.04 -5.55 9.59
C MET A 205 0.20 -6.36 8.29
N HIS A 206 -0.94 -6.68 7.64
CA HIS A 206 -0.95 -7.42 6.38
C HIS A 206 -0.11 -6.74 5.30
N SER A 207 -0.30 -5.44 5.13
CA SER A 207 0.38 -4.66 4.09
C SER A 207 1.91 -4.67 4.26
N GLN A 208 2.40 -4.41 5.48
CA GLN A 208 3.84 -4.36 5.72
C GLN A 208 4.48 -5.74 5.65
N MET A 209 3.82 -6.77 6.19
CA MET A 209 4.30 -8.15 6.08
C MET A 209 4.36 -8.63 4.64
N THR A 210 3.39 -8.25 3.79
CA THR A 210 3.44 -8.56 2.36
C THR A 210 4.68 -7.96 1.70
N VAL A 211 5.02 -6.71 2.01
CA VAL A 211 6.27 -6.10 1.49
C VAL A 211 7.49 -6.86 1.96
N MET A 212 7.55 -7.25 3.25
CA MET A 212 8.67 -8.04 3.79
C MET A 212 8.80 -9.40 3.12
N LEU A 213 7.67 -10.07 2.86
CA LEU A 213 7.64 -11.36 2.18
C LEU A 213 8.22 -11.25 0.74
N VAL A 214 7.78 -10.25 0.01
CA VAL A 214 8.26 -9.98 -1.35
C VAL A 214 9.73 -9.57 -1.33
N ALA A 215 10.15 -8.75 -0.36
CA ALA A 215 11.55 -8.35 -0.21
C ALA A 215 12.46 -9.55 0.06
N TYR A 216 12.04 -10.46 0.93
CA TYR A 216 12.75 -11.71 1.15
C TYR A 216 12.81 -12.57 -0.10
N GLY A 217 11.69 -12.72 -0.81
CA GLY A 217 11.61 -13.51 -2.05
C GLY A 217 12.53 -12.98 -3.16
N ILE A 218 12.64 -11.67 -3.31
CA ILE A 218 13.48 -11.05 -4.34
C ILE A 218 14.97 -11.04 -3.96
N THR A 219 15.29 -10.73 -2.69
CA THR A 219 16.68 -10.44 -2.29
C THR A 219 17.36 -11.60 -1.56
N GLY A 220 16.60 -12.50 -0.93
CA GLY A 220 17.11 -13.54 -0.03
C GLY A 220 17.67 -13.02 1.30
N GLU A 221 17.50 -11.73 1.60
CA GLU A 221 18.07 -11.09 2.78
C GLU A 221 17.32 -11.48 4.06
N LYS A 222 18.03 -12.16 4.98
CA LYS A 222 17.46 -12.73 6.21
C LYS A 222 16.71 -11.72 7.08
N ARG A 223 17.12 -10.46 7.11
CA ARG A 223 16.47 -9.41 7.91
C ARG A 223 14.99 -9.24 7.61
N TYR A 224 14.55 -9.46 6.37
CA TYR A 224 13.14 -9.41 5.99
C TYR A 224 12.37 -10.61 6.55
N ALA A 225 12.94 -11.81 6.48
CA ALA A 225 12.37 -13.00 7.10
C ALA A 225 12.29 -12.85 8.64
N GLU A 226 13.34 -12.31 9.26
CA GLU A 226 13.36 -12.03 10.70
C GLU A 226 12.30 -11.00 11.11
N SER A 227 12.07 -9.97 10.27
CA SER A 227 10.98 -9.01 10.46
C SER A 227 9.60 -9.68 10.39
N LEU A 228 9.41 -10.59 9.43
CA LEU A 228 8.17 -11.39 9.32
C LEU A 228 7.93 -12.25 10.55
N VAL A 229 8.95 -12.95 11.02
CA VAL A 229 8.83 -13.80 12.23
C VAL A 229 8.44 -12.96 13.44
N ARG A 230 9.09 -11.83 13.68
CA ARG A 230 8.71 -10.93 14.78
C ARG A 230 7.26 -10.44 14.66
N ALA A 231 6.82 -10.13 13.44
CA ALA A 231 5.44 -9.71 13.21
C ALA A 231 4.43 -10.82 13.48
N ALA A 232 4.72 -12.05 13.06
CA ALA A 232 3.89 -13.22 13.32
C ALA A 232 3.82 -13.52 14.83
N ASP A 233 4.94 -13.47 15.53
CA ASP A 233 5.00 -13.64 17.00
C ASP A 233 4.15 -12.57 17.71
N TRP A 234 4.21 -11.32 17.24
CA TRP A 234 3.36 -10.28 17.80
C TRP A 234 1.88 -10.54 17.52
N ILE A 235 1.49 -10.92 16.30
CA ILE A 235 0.10 -11.27 15.95
C ILE A 235 -0.41 -12.37 16.89
N ALA A 236 0.36 -13.42 17.08
CA ALA A 236 -0.01 -14.51 17.97
C ALA A 236 -0.17 -14.04 19.43
N SER A 237 0.76 -13.21 19.93
CA SER A 237 0.72 -12.68 21.29
C SER A 237 -0.38 -11.66 21.55
N ALA A 238 -0.82 -10.95 20.52
CA ALA A 238 -1.87 -9.94 20.59
C ALA A 238 -3.29 -10.53 20.52
N GLN A 239 -3.41 -11.84 20.29
CA GLN A 239 -4.71 -12.51 20.25
C GLN A 239 -5.44 -12.40 21.59
N LEU A 240 -6.71 -12.02 21.54
CA LEU A 240 -7.58 -11.93 22.70
C LEU A 240 -7.97 -13.34 23.19
N GLY A 241 -8.04 -13.49 24.51
CA GLY A 241 -8.52 -14.72 25.12
C GLY A 241 -10.01 -14.98 24.93
N PRO A 242 -10.51 -16.09 25.57
CA PRO A 242 -11.93 -16.43 25.53
C PRO A 242 -12.82 -15.26 26.04
N PRO A 243 -14.00 -15.09 25.52
CA PRO A 243 -14.64 -15.88 24.45
C PRO A 243 -14.34 -15.40 23.03
N THR A 244 -13.58 -14.33 22.87
CA THR A 244 -13.46 -13.59 21.59
C THR A 244 -12.51 -14.28 20.62
N TYR A 245 -11.34 -14.73 21.07
CA TYR A 245 -10.26 -15.33 20.26
C TYR A 245 -9.86 -14.54 19.00
N GLY A 246 -10.21 -13.27 18.94
CA GLY A 246 -9.90 -12.36 17.83
C GLY A 246 -8.82 -11.36 18.21
N TRP A 247 -8.78 -10.24 17.50
CA TRP A 247 -7.82 -9.16 17.77
C TRP A 247 -8.54 -7.83 17.92
N ALA A 248 -8.00 -6.95 18.77
CA ALA A 248 -8.43 -5.57 18.83
C ALA A 248 -7.90 -4.80 17.59
N ALA A 249 -8.57 -3.72 17.22
CA ALA A 249 -8.09 -2.87 16.13
C ALA A 249 -6.75 -2.21 16.48
N HIS A 250 -6.60 -1.77 17.73
CA HIS A 250 -5.48 -0.95 18.16
C HIS A 250 -4.93 -1.42 19.51
N TYR A 251 -3.61 -1.35 19.66
CA TYR A 251 -2.90 -1.73 20.88
C TYR A 251 -2.02 -0.55 21.34
N ASN A 252 -2.04 -0.28 22.64
CA ASN A 252 -1.20 0.74 23.25
C ASN A 252 0.26 0.27 23.44
N GLU A 253 1.12 1.11 24.01
CA GLU A 253 2.54 0.79 24.31
C GLU A 253 2.73 -0.50 25.11
N ASP A 254 1.81 -0.80 26.03
CA ASP A 254 1.84 -2.01 26.87
C ASP A 254 1.34 -3.25 26.15
N ASN A 255 1.11 -3.18 24.86
CA ASN A 255 0.51 -4.24 24.04
C ASN A 255 -0.89 -4.67 24.53
N LYS A 256 -1.66 -3.74 25.07
CA LYS A 256 -3.04 -3.96 25.50
C LYS A 256 -4.01 -3.35 24.51
N PRO A 257 -5.18 -3.98 24.29
CA PRO A 257 -6.25 -3.35 23.54
C PRO A 257 -6.52 -1.93 24.04
N SER A 258 -6.52 -0.97 23.12
CA SER A 258 -6.77 0.42 23.46
C SER A 258 -8.16 0.87 22.99
N TRP A 259 -8.24 1.90 22.22
CA TRP A 259 -9.52 2.41 21.70
C TRP A 259 -9.94 1.67 20.42
N GLY A 260 -11.21 1.74 20.06
CA GLY A 260 -11.75 1.20 18.83
C GLY A 260 -12.51 -0.10 19.01
N ARG A 261 -12.78 -0.77 17.91
CA ARG A 261 -13.57 -2.00 17.87
C ARG A 261 -12.69 -3.20 18.14
N VAL A 262 -13.24 -4.15 18.87
CA VAL A 262 -12.77 -5.52 18.79
C VAL A 262 -13.33 -6.10 17.49
N PHE A 263 -12.47 -6.65 16.67
CA PHE A 263 -12.90 -7.30 15.45
C PHE A 263 -13.38 -8.70 15.80
N GLU A 264 -14.69 -8.89 15.71
CA GLU A 264 -15.28 -10.22 15.70
C GLU A 264 -15.18 -10.81 14.29
N PRO A 265 -14.98 -12.14 14.16
CA PRO A 265 -15.00 -12.78 12.84
C PRO A 265 -16.38 -12.57 12.16
N PRO A 266 -16.44 -12.31 10.85
CA PRO A 266 -15.35 -12.19 9.87
C PRO A 266 -15.07 -10.73 9.52
N SER A 267 -14.18 -10.05 10.19
CA SER A 267 -13.72 -8.74 9.74
C SER A 267 -12.51 -8.87 8.80
N MET A 268 -12.33 -7.93 7.89
CA MET A 268 -11.17 -7.92 6.97
C MET A 268 -9.83 -7.92 7.71
N SER A 269 -9.76 -7.31 8.89
CA SER A 269 -8.55 -7.29 9.70
C SER A 269 -8.21 -8.64 10.30
N GLN A 270 -9.20 -9.47 10.58
CA GLN A 270 -8.98 -10.83 11.09
C GLN A 270 -8.59 -11.81 10.00
N VAL A 271 -9.24 -11.71 8.83
CA VAL A 271 -8.86 -12.52 7.67
C VAL A 271 -7.40 -12.27 7.33
N GLY A 272 -6.96 -11.00 7.31
CA GLY A 272 -5.56 -10.66 7.06
C GLY A 272 -4.59 -11.26 8.09
N ALA A 273 -4.93 -11.26 9.38
CA ALA A 273 -4.09 -11.88 10.41
C ALA A 273 -4.03 -13.42 10.24
N GLN A 274 -5.15 -14.06 9.97
CA GLN A 274 -5.20 -15.51 9.74
C GLN A 274 -4.43 -15.91 8.48
N ASP A 275 -4.61 -15.20 7.37
CA ASP A 275 -3.89 -15.46 6.12
C ASP A 275 -2.39 -15.32 6.30
N LEU A 276 -1.94 -14.32 7.07
CA LEU A 276 -0.53 -14.13 7.38
C LEU A 276 0.03 -15.26 8.22
N LEU A 277 -0.66 -15.68 9.28
CA LEU A 277 -0.24 -16.81 10.11
C LEU A 277 -0.18 -18.11 9.30
N MET A 278 -1.15 -18.35 8.42
CA MET A 278 -1.14 -19.51 7.50
C MET A 278 0.04 -19.42 6.52
N SER A 279 0.32 -18.26 5.94
CA SER A 279 1.46 -18.06 5.05
C SER A 279 2.79 -18.29 5.79
N MET A 280 2.89 -17.84 7.04
CA MET A 280 4.07 -18.07 7.87
C MET A 280 4.24 -19.56 8.23
N TYR A 281 3.13 -20.25 8.52
CA TYR A 281 3.16 -21.71 8.73
C TYR A 281 3.65 -22.44 7.48
N ASP A 282 3.13 -22.08 6.29
CA ASP A 282 3.57 -22.70 5.03
C ASP A 282 5.05 -22.48 4.76
N MET A 283 5.59 -21.32 5.15
CA MET A 283 7.01 -20.99 4.97
C MET A 283 7.94 -21.66 5.99
N THR A 284 7.50 -21.81 7.22
CA THR A 284 8.36 -22.22 8.33
C THR A 284 8.09 -23.64 8.80
N GLY A 285 6.91 -24.19 8.56
CA GLY A 285 6.42 -25.45 9.14
C GLY A 285 6.15 -25.36 10.64
N ASP A 286 6.15 -24.17 11.22
CA ASP A 286 5.94 -23.93 12.66
C ASP A 286 4.47 -23.59 12.94
N ALA A 287 3.81 -24.45 13.68
CA ALA A 287 2.38 -24.34 14.01
C ALA A 287 2.07 -23.47 15.25
N ARG A 288 3.07 -22.77 15.79
CA ARG A 288 2.86 -21.87 16.94
C ARG A 288 2.08 -20.63 16.58
#